data_7cd491cd8515f02d105d4d253450727f
#
_entry.id   7cd491cd8515f02d105d4d253450727f
#
_cell.length_a   1.000
_cell.length_b   1.000
_cell.length_c   1.000
_cell.angle_alpha   90.00
_cell.angle_beta   90.00
_cell.angle_gamma   90.00
#
_symmetry.space_group_name_H-M   'P 1'
#
loop_
_entity.id
_entity.type
_entity.pdbx_description
1 polymer ?
#
loop_
_entity_poly.entity_id
_entity_poly.type
_entity_poly.pdbx_seq_one_letter_code
_entity_poly.pdbx_strand_id
1 'polypeptide(L)'
;VEANGAEEDPFECGICMATPSDEISCGVHKTLDRKEMRSCKEAMDSVMAEAEGLLEEGTWLTGTVTEFNDLVAKARADGKTIHIGDLMPICTIKHWETPELRKYKGRIVFRGDCVKDQDNAAAVFQELSASPTSIHSTNCNLAYGCIPGNKSTTADTKRAYVQAFLKSKHETWAKIPPELWPKEWRGKYTSPVCKLVKA
;
A
#
# COMPACT_ATOMS: atom_id res chain seq x y z
N VAL A 1 5.82 22.74 55.62
CA VAL A 1 4.55 22.30 55.10
C VAL A 1 4.66 22.24 53.58
N GLU A 2 4.67 21.04 53.12
CA GLU A 2 4.99 20.61 51.78
C GLU A 2 3.78 20.47 50.90
N ALA A 3 3.98 20.57 49.62
CA ALA A 3 3.14 19.92 48.63
C ALA A 3 4.06 19.31 47.55
N ASN A 4 4.24 18.01 47.65
CA ASN A 4 4.78 17.19 46.55
C ASN A 4 3.76 17.14 45.45
N GLY A 5 4.01 17.87 44.37
CA GLY A 5 3.39 17.65 43.09
C GLY A 5 4.18 16.53 42.38
N ALA A 6 3.63 15.35 42.37
CA ALA A 6 4.12 14.31 41.44
C ALA A 6 3.70 14.74 40.03
N GLU A 7 4.66 15.15 39.22
CA GLU A 7 4.47 15.26 37.79
C GLU A 7 4.19 13.84 37.23
N GLU A 8 2.95 13.62 36.81
CA GLU A 8 2.57 12.43 36.06
C GLU A 8 3.32 12.46 34.72
N ASP A 9 4.21 11.49 34.55
CA ASP A 9 4.94 11.25 33.29
C ASP A 9 3.92 10.92 32.18
N PRO A 10 3.77 11.75 31.13
CA PRO A 10 2.76 11.53 30.08
C PRO A 10 3.05 10.33 29.18
N PHE A 11 4.05 9.52 29.49
CA PHE A 11 4.42 8.30 28.77
C PHE A 11 4.35 7.04 29.65
N GLU A 12 3.29 6.86 30.43
CA GLU A 12 2.94 5.51 30.84
C GLU A 12 2.46 4.72 29.61
N CYS A 13 3.45 4.21 28.88
CA CYS A 13 3.19 3.10 27.96
C CYS A 13 2.83 1.89 28.83
N GLY A 14 1.54 1.68 29.02
CA GLY A 14 1.05 0.47 29.64
C GLY A 14 1.64 -0.69 28.83
N ILE A 15 2.54 -1.47 29.47
CA ILE A 15 2.93 -2.78 28.97
C ILE A 15 1.62 -3.53 28.90
N CYS A 16 1.08 -3.72 27.70
CA CYS A 16 -0.01 -4.66 27.48
C CYS A 16 0.57 -6.05 27.76
N MET A 17 0.59 -6.42 29.03
CA MET A 17 0.80 -7.81 29.44
C MET A 17 -0.43 -8.52 28.92
N ALA A 18 -0.26 -9.30 27.82
CA ALA A 18 -1.28 -10.22 27.39
C ALA A 18 -1.68 -11.06 28.61
N THR A 19 -2.92 -10.94 29.02
CA THR A 19 -3.43 -11.82 30.08
C THR A 19 -3.48 -13.24 29.50
N PRO A 20 -3.32 -14.30 30.31
CA PRO A 20 -3.34 -15.69 29.82
C PRO A 20 -4.65 -16.10 29.12
N SER A 21 -5.67 -15.24 29.17
CA SER A 21 -6.97 -15.42 28.50
C SER A 21 -7.04 -14.78 27.11
N ASP A 22 -6.04 -13.96 26.72
CA ASP A 22 -5.97 -13.44 25.36
C ASP A 22 -5.47 -14.58 24.47
N GLU A 23 -6.40 -15.34 23.92
CA GLU A 23 -6.11 -16.26 22.83
C GLU A 23 -5.37 -15.48 21.75
N ILE A 24 -4.11 -15.84 21.50
CA ILE A 24 -3.35 -15.32 20.37
C ILE A 24 -4.03 -15.88 19.12
N SER A 25 -5.05 -15.19 18.66
CA SER A 25 -5.71 -15.48 17.39
C SER A 25 -4.72 -15.16 16.28
N CYS A 26 -4.01 -16.15 15.80
CA CYS A 26 -3.28 -16.09 14.53
C CYS A 26 -4.33 -16.06 13.41
N GLY A 27 -4.94 -14.89 13.20
CA GLY A 27 -6.04 -14.74 12.27
C GLY A 27 -5.67 -15.21 10.86
N VAL A 28 -6.39 -16.20 10.35
CA VAL A 28 -6.26 -16.67 8.97
C VAL A 28 -6.77 -15.58 8.03
N HIS A 29 -5.99 -15.30 6.99
CA HIS A 29 -6.37 -14.35 5.95
C HIS A 29 -6.76 -15.12 4.69
N LYS A 30 -7.96 -14.87 4.15
CA LYS A 30 -8.36 -15.34 2.82
C LYS A 30 -8.21 -14.21 1.82
N THR A 31 -7.39 -14.39 0.80
CA THR A 31 -7.34 -13.49 -0.35
C THR A 31 -8.45 -13.85 -1.32
N LEU A 32 -9.23 -12.86 -1.73
CA LEU A 32 -10.28 -13.02 -2.73
C LEU A 32 -9.68 -13.01 -4.13
N ASP A 33 -10.20 -13.84 -5.02
CA ASP A 33 -9.91 -13.69 -6.42
C ASP A 33 -10.63 -12.45 -7.00
N ARG A 34 -10.24 -12.04 -8.21
CA ARG A 34 -10.78 -10.83 -8.83
C ARG A 34 -12.30 -10.91 -9.09
N LYS A 35 -12.81 -12.10 -9.35
CA LYS A 35 -14.23 -12.34 -9.61
C LYS A 35 -15.04 -12.31 -8.30
N GLU A 36 -14.55 -12.99 -7.27
CA GLU A 36 -15.11 -12.94 -5.91
C GLU A 36 -15.16 -11.51 -5.38
N MET A 37 -14.03 -10.77 -5.52
CA MET A 37 -13.92 -9.38 -5.09
C MET A 37 -14.99 -8.48 -5.75
N ARG A 38 -15.16 -8.61 -7.08
CA ARG A 38 -16.15 -7.80 -7.84
C ARG A 38 -17.59 -8.12 -7.48
N SER A 39 -17.89 -9.34 -7.06
CA SER A 39 -19.23 -9.77 -6.68
C SER A 39 -19.59 -9.43 -5.23
N CYS A 40 -18.61 -9.09 -4.40
CA CYS A 40 -18.79 -8.75 -2.99
C CYS A 40 -18.74 -7.23 -2.80
N LYS A 41 -19.84 -6.64 -2.32
CA LYS A 41 -19.95 -5.19 -2.12
C LYS A 41 -18.94 -4.70 -1.09
N GLU A 42 -18.83 -5.37 0.05
CA GLU A 42 -17.95 -5.00 1.15
C GLU A 42 -16.48 -5.03 0.71
N ALA A 43 -16.12 -6.00 -0.14
CA ALA A 43 -14.78 -6.07 -0.71
C ALA A 43 -14.50 -4.89 -1.64
N MET A 44 -15.45 -4.54 -2.51
CA MET A 44 -15.34 -3.41 -3.41
C MET A 44 -15.30 -2.08 -2.65
N ASP A 45 -16.16 -1.90 -1.65
CA ASP A 45 -16.17 -0.70 -0.80
C ASP A 45 -14.80 -0.51 -0.11
N SER A 46 -14.20 -1.58 0.39
CA SER A 46 -12.87 -1.55 0.99
C SER A 46 -11.75 -1.19 0.00
N VAL A 47 -11.84 -1.70 -1.24
CA VAL A 47 -10.88 -1.36 -2.31
C VAL A 47 -11.05 0.09 -2.75
N MET A 48 -12.28 0.59 -2.86
CA MET A 48 -12.55 1.98 -3.23
C MET A 48 -12.06 2.96 -2.16
N ALA A 49 -12.28 2.65 -0.87
CA ALA A 49 -11.76 3.47 0.23
C ALA A 49 -10.22 3.54 0.22
N GLU A 50 -9.53 2.45 -0.13
CA GLU A 50 -8.08 2.47 -0.30
C GLU A 50 -7.66 3.32 -1.50
N ALA A 51 -8.38 3.23 -2.63
CA ALA A 51 -8.13 4.04 -3.82
C ALA A 51 -8.28 5.53 -3.53
N GLU A 52 -9.37 5.92 -2.86
CA GLU A 52 -9.61 7.31 -2.44
C GLU A 52 -8.47 7.83 -1.58
N GLY A 53 -8.06 7.06 -0.58
CA GLY A 53 -6.95 7.46 0.27
C GLY A 53 -5.61 7.56 -0.46
N LEU A 54 -5.34 6.75 -1.48
CA LEU A 54 -4.14 6.87 -2.31
C LEU A 54 -4.21 8.08 -3.25
N LEU A 55 -5.40 8.43 -3.73
CA LEU A 55 -5.64 9.64 -4.52
C LEU A 55 -5.45 10.91 -3.68
N GLU A 56 -5.94 10.94 -2.45
CA GLU A 56 -5.70 12.04 -1.50
C GLU A 56 -4.21 12.26 -1.25
N GLU A 57 -3.44 11.19 -1.14
CA GLU A 57 -1.97 11.26 -1.04
C GLU A 57 -1.28 11.69 -2.34
N GLY A 58 -2.00 11.76 -3.46
CA GLY A 58 -1.46 12.12 -4.76
C GLY A 58 -0.55 11.04 -5.36
N THR A 59 -0.87 9.77 -5.16
CA THR A 59 -0.09 8.64 -5.66
C THR A 59 -0.06 8.62 -7.18
N TRP A 60 -1.20 8.81 -7.82
CA TRP A 60 -1.30 9.04 -9.28
C TRP A 60 -2.17 10.25 -9.58
N LEU A 61 -1.90 10.90 -10.69
CA LEU A 61 -2.54 12.17 -11.06
C LEU A 61 -3.69 11.92 -12.05
N THR A 62 -4.92 11.95 -11.59
CA THR A 62 -6.11 11.76 -12.45
C THR A 62 -6.23 12.83 -13.55
N GLY A 63 -5.73 14.04 -13.30
CA GLY A 63 -5.69 15.13 -14.30
C GLY A 63 -4.76 14.88 -15.48
N THR A 64 -3.89 13.86 -15.39
CA THR A 64 -2.99 13.47 -16.50
C THR A 64 -3.54 12.31 -17.32
N VAL A 65 -4.79 11.90 -17.09
CA VAL A 65 -5.38 10.74 -17.76
C VAL A 65 -5.29 10.88 -19.29
N THR A 66 -4.82 9.82 -19.91
CA THR A 66 -4.76 9.70 -21.38
C THR A 66 -4.97 8.24 -21.79
N GLU A 67 -5.27 8.01 -23.06
CA GLU A 67 -5.36 6.65 -23.60
C GLU A 67 -3.95 6.05 -23.74
N PHE A 68 -3.81 4.77 -23.43
CA PHE A 68 -2.53 4.06 -23.49
C PHE A 68 -1.84 4.22 -24.85
N ASN A 69 -2.59 4.03 -25.93
CA ASN A 69 -2.02 4.10 -27.29
C ASN A 69 -1.55 5.50 -27.65
N ASP A 70 -2.27 6.53 -27.19
CA ASP A 70 -1.89 7.94 -27.44
C ASP A 70 -0.63 8.32 -26.67
N LEU A 71 -0.52 7.84 -25.42
CA LEU A 71 0.69 8.02 -24.61
C LEU A 71 1.91 7.40 -25.27
N VAL A 72 1.78 6.16 -25.73
CA VAL A 72 2.87 5.40 -26.41
C VAL A 72 3.27 6.09 -27.71
N ALA A 73 2.29 6.50 -28.52
CA ALA A 73 2.55 7.22 -29.78
C ALA A 73 3.29 8.54 -29.54
N LYS A 74 2.88 9.28 -28.54
CA LYS A 74 3.53 10.54 -28.13
C LYS A 74 4.96 10.30 -27.63
N ALA A 75 5.17 9.31 -26.77
CA ALA A 75 6.49 9.00 -26.24
C ALA A 75 7.48 8.63 -27.38
N ARG A 76 7.02 7.85 -28.36
CA ARG A 76 7.82 7.49 -29.55
C ARG A 76 8.14 8.73 -30.42
N ALA A 77 7.16 9.59 -30.65
CA ALA A 77 7.36 10.81 -31.43
C ALA A 77 8.34 11.77 -30.74
N ASP A 78 8.27 11.87 -29.43
CA ASP A 78 9.15 12.72 -28.62
C ASP A 78 10.54 12.09 -28.37
N GLY A 79 10.76 10.83 -28.76
CA GLY A 79 11.99 10.08 -28.46
C GLY A 79 12.24 9.90 -26.96
N LYS A 80 11.16 9.88 -26.14
CA LYS A 80 11.24 9.74 -24.68
C LYS A 80 10.95 8.32 -24.26
N THR A 81 11.78 7.80 -23.35
CA THR A 81 11.49 6.54 -22.68
C THR A 81 10.52 6.79 -21.52
N ILE A 82 9.45 6.00 -21.48
CA ILE A 82 8.47 5.99 -20.39
C ILE A 82 8.33 4.56 -19.86
N HIS A 83 7.96 4.45 -18.60
CA HIS A 83 7.68 3.17 -17.96
C HIS A 83 6.18 3.05 -17.70
N ILE A 84 5.58 1.93 -18.06
CA ILE A 84 4.15 1.69 -17.90
C ILE A 84 3.94 0.37 -17.16
N GLY A 85 3.22 0.43 -16.06
CA GLY A 85 2.84 -0.74 -15.26
C GLY A 85 1.35 -0.75 -14.96
N ASP A 86 0.87 -1.86 -14.41
CA ASP A 86 -0.53 -2.05 -14.07
C ASP A 86 -0.77 -1.80 -12.58
N LEU A 87 -1.89 -1.16 -12.23
CA LEU A 87 -2.43 -1.20 -10.88
C LEU A 87 -3.30 -2.45 -10.70
N MET A 88 -3.09 -3.14 -9.61
CA MET A 88 -3.84 -4.36 -9.27
C MET A 88 -4.56 -4.19 -7.94
N PRO A 89 -5.89 -4.12 -7.92
CA PRO A 89 -6.66 -4.16 -6.70
C PRO A 89 -6.65 -5.58 -6.12
N ILE A 90 -6.44 -5.68 -4.83
CA ILE A 90 -6.45 -6.92 -4.05
C ILE A 90 -7.36 -6.70 -2.85
N CYS A 91 -8.16 -7.69 -2.50
CA CYS A 91 -8.91 -7.69 -1.24
C CYS A 91 -8.63 -8.96 -0.46
N THR A 92 -8.38 -8.80 0.83
CA THR A 92 -8.21 -9.90 1.78
C THR A 92 -9.26 -9.80 2.86
N ILE A 93 -9.77 -10.95 3.31
CA ILE A 93 -10.63 -11.05 4.48
C ILE A 93 -9.74 -11.45 5.66
N LYS A 94 -9.66 -10.58 6.66
CA LYS A 94 -9.02 -10.89 7.93
C LYS A 94 -9.97 -11.66 8.82
N HIS A 95 -9.43 -12.51 9.69
CA HIS A 95 -10.18 -13.37 10.62
C HIS A 95 -11.22 -14.22 9.89
N TRP A 96 -10.77 -14.86 8.80
CA TRP A 96 -11.66 -15.68 7.97
C TRP A 96 -12.35 -16.80 8.74
N GLU A 97 -11.67 -17.37 9.74
CA GLU A 97 -12.14 -18.44 10.61
C GLU A 97 -13.31 -18.03 11.50
N THR A 98 -13.38 -16.75 11.89
CA THR A 98 -14.40 -16.23 12.82
C THR A 98 -15.35 -15.27 12.08
N PRO A 99 -16.55 -15.71 11.66
CA PRO A 99 -17.45 -14.91 10.83
C PRO A 99 -17.74 -13.52 11.38
N GLU A 100 -17.92 -13.39 12.71
CA GLU A 100 -18.28 -12.13 13.38
C GLU A 100 -17.13 -11.10 13.38
N LEU A 101 -15.89 -11.57 13.23
CA LEU A 101 -14.69 -10.72 13.25
C LEU A 101 -14.15 -10.41 11.86
N ARG A 102 -14.76 -10.96 10.80
CA ARG A 102 -14.30 -10.77 9.43
C ARG A 102 -14.26 -9.30 9.05
N LYS A 103 -13.12 -8.89 8.52
CA LYS A 103 -12.90 -7.52 8.01
C LYS A 103 -12.29 -7.59 6.63
N TYR A 104 -12.93 -6.93 5.68
CA TYR A 104 -12.38 -6.77 4.33
C TYR A 104 -11.27 -5.71 4.35
N LYS A 105 -10.13 -6.03 3.75
CA LYS A 105 -9.02 -5.12 3.59
C LYS A 105 -8.62 -5.03 2.13
N GLY A 106 -8.99 -3.92 1.50
CA GLY A 106 -8.56 -3.55 0.15
C GLY A 106 -7.11 -3.08 0.14
N ARG A 107 -6.44 -3.35 -0.96
CA ARG A 107 -5.12 -2.83 -1.29
C ARG A 107 -5.04 -2.58 -2.78
N ILE A 108 -4.23 -1.59 -3.18
CA ILE A 108 -3.91 -1.36 -4.57
C ILE A 108 -2.39 -1.44 -4.71
N VAL A 109 -1.95 -2.33 -5.58
CA VAL A 109 -0.53 -2.62 -5.79
C VAL A 109 -0.13 -2.22 -7.19
N PHE A 110 0.95 -1.46 -7.33
CA PHE A 110 1.60 -1.25 -8.60
C PHE A 110 2.47 -2.47 -8.93
N ARG A 111 2.22 -3.08 -10.07
CA ARG A 111 2.91 -4.31 -10.49
C ARG A 111 4.28 -4.01 -11.08
N GLY A 112 5.28 -3.89 -10.20
CA GLY A 112 6.68 -3.67 -10.59
C GLY A 112 7.29 -4.79 -11.42
N ASP A 113 6.75 -6.01 -11.30
CA ASP A 113 7.17 -7.21 -12.06
C ASP A 113 6.81 -7.17 -13.54
N CYS A 114 5.86 -6.34 -13.93
CA CYS A 114 5.31 -6.28 -15.30
C CYS A 114 5.50 -4.92 -15.97
N VAL A 115 6.41 -4.09 -15.48
CA VAL A 115 6.64 -2.76 -16.07
C VAL A 115 7.35 -2.88 -17.39
N LYS A 116 6.83 -2.17 -18.39
CA LYS A 116 7.34 -2.15 -19.76
C LYS A 116 7.55 -0.72 -20.23
N ASP A 117 8.41 -0.55 -21.21
CA ASP A 117 8.56 0.73 -21.91
C ASP A 117 7.55 0.89 -23.06
N GLN A 118 7.65 2.00 -23.80
CA GLN A 118 6.80 2.31 -24.96
C GLN A 118 6.96 1.32 -26.10
N ASP A 119 8.02 0.51 -26.13
CA ASP A 119 8.32 -0.48 -27.16
C ASP A 119 8.03 -1.92 -26.69
N ASN A 120 7.34 -2.01 -25.53
CA ASN A 120 6.97 -3.27 -24.89
C ASN A 120 8.17 -4.10 -24.39
N ALA A 121 9.37 -3.51 -24.32
CA ALA A 121 10.50 -4.12 -23.68
C ALA A 121 10.35 -4.03 -22.15
N ALA A 122 10.83 -5.05 -21.43
CA ALA A 122 10.79 -5.05 -19.97
C ALA A 122 11.67 -3.92 -19.41
N ALA A 123 11.11 -3.06 -18.59
CA ALA A 123 11.89 -2.08 -17.87
C ALA A 123 12.66 -2.77 -16.75
N VAL A 124 13.99 -2.69 -16.82
CA VAL A 124 14.87 -3.25 -15.80
C VAL A 124 15.06 -2.19 -14.72
N PHE A 125 14.55 -2.46 -13.52
CA PHE A 125 14.84 -1.64 -12.35
C PHE A 125 16.01 -2.27 -11.60
N GLN A 126 16.98 -1.44 -11.20
CA GLN A 126 17.95 -1.88 -10.21
C GLN A 126 17.20 -2.12 -8.89
N GLU A 127 17.26 -3.34 -8.38
CA GLU A 127 16.70 -3.66 -7.08
C GLU A 127 17.39 -2.82 -6.01
N LEU A 128 16.63 -1.92 -5.42
CA LEU A 128 17.00 -1.16 -4.23
C LEU A 128 16.25 -1.70 -3.00
N SER A 129 15.90 -3.00 -3.03
CA SER A 129 15.18 -3.61 -1.93
C SER A 129 16.03 -3.66 -0.67
N ALA A 130 15.57 -2.99 0.38
CA ALA A 130 16.11 -3.21 1.72
C ALA A 130 15.70 -4.61 2.18
N SER A 131 16.65 -5.39 2.65
CA SER A 131 16.34 -6.68 3.26
C SER A 131 15.52 -6.48 4.54
N PRO A 132 14.44 -7.22 4.76
CA PRO A 132 13.72 -7.17 6.02
C PRO A 132 14.65 -7.47 7.20
N THR A 133 14.38 -6.84 8.33
CA THR A 133 15.11 -7.12 9.57
C THR A 133 15.00 -8.60 9.92
N SER A 134 16.12 -9.23 10.23
CA SER A 134 16.10 -10.64 10.63
C SER A 134 15.40 -10.84 11.98
N ILE A 135 14.80 -12.01 12.17
CA ILE A 135 14.14 -12.35 13.43
C ILE A 135 15.12 -12.27 14.61
N HIS A 136 16.40 -12.61 14.37
CA HIS A 136 17.44 -12.48 15.40
C HIS A 136 17.67 -11.03 15.83
N SER A 137 17.73 -10.10 14.88
CA SER A 137 17.87 -8.66 15.19
C SER A 137 16.65 -8.13 15.95
N THR A 138 15.45 -8.59 15.59
CA THR A 138 14.22 -8.23 16.33
C THR A 138 14.28 -8.75 17.76
N ASN A 139 14.64 -10.01 17.95
CA ASN A 139 14.76 -10.62 19.28
C ASN A 139 15.85 -9.94 20.13
N CYS A 140 16.98 -9.54 19.53
CA CYS A 140 18.01 -8.77 20.23
C CYS A 140 17.48 -7.41 20.70
N ASN A 141 16.73 -6.70 19.87
CA ASN A 141 16.12 -5.42 20.24
C ASN A 141 15.11 -5.57 21.39
N LEU A 142 14.28 -6.62 21.34
CA LEU A 142 13.34 -6.93 22.42
C LEU A 142 14.07 -7.28 23.72
N ALA A 143 15.09 -8.12 23.65
CA ALA A 143 15.89 -8.48 24.82
C ALA A 143 16.61 -7.25 25.41
N TYR A 144 17.14 -6.37 24.57
CA TYR A 144 17.74 -5.11 24.99
C TYR A 144 16.74 -4.19 25.69
N GLY A 145 15.50 -4.13 25.20
CA GLY A 145 14.41 -3.38 25.83
C GLY A 145 13.98 -3.91 27.20
N CYS A 146 14.25 -5.19 27.50
CA CYS A 146 13.97 -5.80 28.82
C CYS A 146 15.02 -5.47 29.89
N ILE A 147 16.17 -4.87 29.52
CA ILE A 147 17.21 -4.48 30.48
C ILE A 147 16.72 -3.27 31.28
N PRO A 148 16.84 -3.25 32.62
CA PRO A 148 16.42 -2.12 33.44
C PRO A 148 17.02 -0.80 32.95
N GLY A 149 16.17 0.22 32.79
CA GLY A 149 16.56 1.54 32.27
C GLY A 149 16.40 1.69 30.75
N ASN A 150 16.18 0.60 30.02
CA ASN A 150 15.89 0.64 28.58
C ASN A 150 14.40 0.59 28.30
N LYS A 151 14.00 1.08 27.14
CA LYS A 151 12.61 1.01 26.63
C LYS A 151 12.63 0.56 25.18
N SER A 152 11.65 -0.24 24.77
CA SER A 152 11.37 -0.54 23.37
C SER A 152 10.08 0.14 22.94
N THR A 153 10.11 0.78 21.78
CA THR A 153 8.92 1.39 21.16
C THR A 153 8.65 0.75 19.82
N THR A 154 7.39 0.53 19.51
CA THR A 154 6.95 0.03 18.20
C THR A 154 6.12 1.11 17.53
N ALA A 155 6.42 1.41 16.26
CA ALA A 155 5.67 2.35 15.47
C ALA A 155 5.31 1.74 14.11
N ASP A 156 4.07 1.95 13.67
CA ASP A 156 3.63 1.58 12.32
C ASP A 156 3.40 2.85 11.49
N THR A 157 4.02 2.88 10.32
CA THR A 157 3.91 4.02 9.42
C THR A 157 2.73 3.83 8.47
N LYS A 158 1.74 4.70 8.55
CA LYS A 158 0.62 4.68 7.61
C LYS A 158 1.12 4.91 6.19
N ARG A 159 0.75 4.01 5.26
CA ARG A 159 1.06 4.13 3.83
C ARG A 159 2.52 4.45 3.55
N ALA A 160 3.45 3.77 4.22
CA ALA A 160 4.88 4.06 4.18
C ALA A 160 5.44 4.23 2.76
N TYR A 161 5.05 3.36 1.84
CA TYR A 161 5.56 3.36 0.45
C TYR A 161 5.15 4.60 -0.35
N VAL A 162 3.98 5.18 -0.08
CA VAL A 162 3.48 6.34 -0.83
C VAL A 162 3.76 7.68 -0.14
N GLN A 163 4.60 7.70 0.88
CA GLN A 163 5.06 8.95 1.50
C GLN A 163 6.20 9.61 0.73
N ALA A 164 6.94 8.85 -0.08
CA ALA A 164 8.03 9.36 -0.88
C ALA A 164 7.65 9.50 -2.35
N PHE A 165 8.20 10.52 -3.01
CA PHE A 165 8.07 10.65 -4.45
C PHE A 165 8.89 9.59 -5.17
N LEU A 166 8.36 9.07 -6.26
CA LEU A 166 9.04 8.12 -7.11
C LEU A 166 10.24 8.79 -7.77
N LYS A 167 11.44 8.36 -7.39
CA LYS A 167 12.70 8.85 -7.98
C LYS A 167 13.10 7.95 -9.14
N SER A 168 12.49 8.14 -10.30
CA SER A 168 12.81 7.41 -11.52
C SER A 168 13.44 8.35 -12.55
N LYS A 169 14.38 7.83 -13.35
CA LYS A 169 14.96 8.55 -14.50
C LYS A 169 13.90 8.83 -15.59
N HIS A 170 12.95 7.94 -15.73
CA HIS A 170 11.90 7.97 -16.74
C HIS A 170 10.54 8.17 -16.07
N GLU A 171 9.62 8.83 -16.75
CA GLU A 171 8.26 8.97 -16.25
C GLU A 171 7.59 7.60 -16.14
N THR A 172 6.96 7.36 -14.99
CA THR A 172 6.22 6.13 -14.74
C THR A 172 4.73 6.39 -14.82
N TRP A 173 4.04 5.54 -15.56
CA TRP A 173 2.61 5.61 -15.79
C TRP A 173 1.94 4.33 -15.32
N ALA A 174 0.76 4.46 -14.77
CA ALA A 174 -0.02 3.34 -14.26
C ALA A 174 -1.30 3.17 -15.07
N LYS A 175 -1.55 1.96 -15.59
CA LYS A 175 -2.85 1.59 -16.14
C LYS A 175 -3.84 1.43 -15.00
N ILE A 176 -4.95 2.16 -15.11
CA ILE A 176 -5.99 2.14 -14.09
C ILE A 176 -6.98 1.02 -14.41
N PRO A 177 -7.20 0.07 -13.50
CA PRO A 177 -8.15 -1.02 -13.73
C PRO A 177 -9.60 -0.49 -13.74
N PRO A 178 -10.51 -1.12 -14.51
CA PRO A 178 -11.89 -0.65 -14.69
C PRO A 178 -12.69 -0.47 -13.41
N GLU A 179 -12.33 -1.20 -12.36
CA GLU A 179 -12.95 -1.10 -11.03
C GLU A 179 -12.77 0.28 -10.39
N LEU A 180 -11.63 0.94 -10.70
CA LEU A 180 -11.25 2.23 -10.11
C LEU A 180 -11.59 3.43 -11.01
N TRP A 181 -12.25 3.21 -12.14
CA TRP A 181 -12.57 4.31 -13.06
C TRP A 181 -13.66 5.22 -12.49
N PRO A 182 -13.43 6.54 -12.48
CA PRO A 182 -14.49 7.51 -12.31
C PRO A 182 -15.60 7.31 -13.35
N LYS A 183 -16.81 7.74 -13.01
CA LYS A 183 -17.97 7.57 -13.92
C LYS A 183 -17.75 8.27 -15.27
N GLU A 184 -17.05 9.40 -15.25
CA GLU A 184 -16.75 10.21 -16.44
C GLU A 184 -15.79 9.54 -17.43
N TRP A 185 -15.06 8.51 -16.99
CA TRP A 185 -14.13 7.77 -17.86
C TRP A 185 -14.81 6.66 -18.62
N ARG A 186 -15.95 6.19 -18.12
CA ARG A 186 -16.71 5.10 -18.74
C ARG A 186 -17.28 5.55 -20.08
N GLY A 187 -16.95 4.82 -21.14
CA GLY A 187 -17.33 5.16 -22.52
C GLY A 187 -16.43 6.20 -23.21
N LYS A 188 -15.53 6.84 -22.46
CA LYS A 188 -14.55 7.79 -23.02
C LYS A 188 -13.18 7.15 -23.24
N TYR A 189 -12.75 6.28 -22.34
CA TYR A 189 -11.46 5.59 -22.40
C TYR A 189 -11.65 4.08 -22.50
N THR A 190 -10.70 3.43 -23.17
CA THR A 190 -10.63 1.96 -23.27
C THR A 190 -9.51 1.41 -22.37
N SER A 191 -8.40 2.12 -22.31
CA SER A 191 -7.24 1.75 -21.48
C SER A 191 -6.58 3.01 -20.91
N PRO A 192 -7.24 3.66 -19.93
CA PRO A 192 -6.71 4.89 -19.33
C PRO A 192 -5.45 4.64 -18.54
N VAL A 193 -4.49 5.52 -18.71
CA VAL A 193 -3.26 5.58 -17.94
C VAL A 193 -3.12 6.93 -17.27
N CYS A 194 -2.58 6.94 -16.06
CA CYS A 194 -2.29 8.15 -15.30
C CYS A 194 -0.82 8.17 -14.89
N LYS A 195 -0.23 9.34 -14.78
CA LYS A 195 1.14 9.50 -14.28
C LYS A 195 1.21 9.09 -12.83
N LEU A 196 2.13 8.17 -12.51
CA LEU A 196 2.42 7.74 -11.16
C LEU A 196 3.49 8.66 -10.56
N VAL A 197 3.26 9.14 -9.34
CA VAL A 197 4.13 10.12 -8.67
C VAL A 197 4.73 9.55 -7.40
N LYS A 198 4.00 8.67 -6.73
CA LYS A 198 4.44 7.98 -5.51
C LYS A 198 4.16 6.48 -5.65
N ALA A 199 5.12 5.64 -5.23
CA ALA A 199 5.00 4.18 -5.23
C ALA A 199 5.98 3.57 -4.23
#